data_28768af61bf6258544b12009c08d84c4
#
_entry.id   28768af61bf6258544b12009c08d84c4
#
_cell.length_a   1.000
_cell.length_b   1.000
_cell.length_c   1.000
_cell.angle_alpha   90.00
_cell.angle_beta   90.00
_cell.angle_gamma   90.00
#
_symmetry.space_group_name_H-M   'P 1'
#
loop_
_entity.id
_entity.type
_entity.pdbx_description
1 polymer ?
#
loop_
_entity_poly.entity_id
_entity_poly.type
_entity_poly.pdbx_seq_one_letter_code
_entity_poly.pdbx_strand_id
1 'polypeptide(L)'
;KIDKIVSQTMGDTKINLSSTEDLSKVIYSRKVQDKKQWAELFNIGIDKRTKRPKRRPRMTDREFQNLVSKYTDTIYKTVASKCENCNGVGLVRHTKVDGTPFKNMSKCPKCKGEGMLFLETEAKAGFGWSPRTIHDAAQGGFKTDKDTLQKISVFAEGTLKEFVDSITRYSAVETYLNTFITGIKDNTREDSILHPSFNQHITTTGRLSSS
;
A
#
# COMPACT_ATOMS: atom_id res chain seq x y z
N LYS A 1 -4.69 0.82 17.85
CA LYS A 1 -4.57 2.28 17.76
C LYS A 1 -4.58 2.74 16.30
N ILE A 2 -3.71 2.18 15.44
CA ILE A 2 -3.62 2.49 14.01
C ILE A 2 -4.97 2.27 13.32
N ASP A 3 -5.60 1.11 13.52
CA ASP A 3 -6.89 0.77 12.90
C ASP A 3 -7.99 1.80 13.24
N LYS A 4 -8.01 2.30 14.47
CA LYS A 4 -8.96 3.34 14.85
C LYS A 4 -8.73 4.64 14.10
N ILE A 5 -7.47 5.05 13.92
CA ILE A 5 -7.13 6.25 13.15
C ILE A 5 -7.49 6.06 11.68
N VAL A 6 -7.18 4.88 11.11
CA VAL A 6 -7.53 4.54 9.72
C VAL A 6 -9.04 4.55 9.51
N SER A 7 -9.83 3.91 10.38
CA SER A 7 -11.30 3.94 10.28
C SER A 7 -11.87 5.36 10.38
N GLN A 8 -11.30 6.20 11.22
CA GLN A 8 -11.73 7.60 11.33
C GLN A 8 -11.41 8.43 10.07
N THR A 9 -10.27 8.14 9.41
CA THR A 9 -9.79 8.92 8.26
C THR A 9 -10.27 8.38 6.92
N MET A 10 -10.39 7.06 6.76
CA MET A 10 -10.74 6.39 5.50
C MET A 10 -12.19 5.86 5.47
N GLY A 11 -12.85 5.78 6.64
CA GLY A 11 -14.12 5.08 6.78
C GLY A 11 -13.90 3.56 6.80
N ASP A 12 -14.82 2.82 6.20
CA ASP A 12 -14.83 1.34 6.23
C ASP A 12 -13.96 0.70 5.12
N THR A 13 -13.21 1.50 4.35
CA THR A 13 -12.28 0.97 3.34
C THR A 13 -11.21 0.12 4.00
N LYS A 14 -11.05 -1.12 3.53
CA LYS A 14 -9.95 -1.99 3.97
C LYS A 14 -8.62 -1.45 3.46
N ILE A 15 -7.72 -1.13 4.37
CA ILE A 15 -6.38 -0.62 4.08
C ILE A 15 -5.35 -1.66 4.50
N ASN A 16 -4.48 -2.02 3.57
CA ASN A 16 -3.31 -2.85 3.87
C ASN A 16 -2.13 -1.97 4.29
N LEU A 17 -1.80 -1.99 5.58
CA LEU A 17 -0.71 -1.18 6.15
C LEU A 17 0.68 -1.55 5.64
N SER A 18 0.86 -2.76 5.13
CA SER A 18 2.11 -3.20 4.50
C SER A 18 2.21 -2.81 3.01
N SER A 19 1.13 -2.27 2.42
CA SER A 19 1.09 -1.79 1.05
C SER A 19 1.49 -0.32 0.97
N THR A 20 2.57 -0.03 0.25
CA THR A 20 3.01 1.36 0.00
C THR A 20 1.96 2.18 -0.74
N GLU A 21 1.16 1.54 -1.61
CA GLU A 21 0.08 2.20 -2.34
C GLU A 21 -1.06 2.60 -1.42
N ASP A 22 -1.47 1.73 -0.51
CA ASP A 22 -2.56 2.03 0.41
C ASP A 22 -2.14 3.06 1.47
N LEU A 23 -0.89 2.97 1.97
CA LEU A 23 -0.33 4.02 2.82
C LEU A 23 -0.28 5.38 2.09
N SER A 24 0.08 5.38 0.80
CA SER A 24 0.07 6.58 -0.02
C SER A 24 -1.33 7.19 -0.09
N LYS A 25 -2.38 6.38 -0.28
CA LYS A 25 -3.77 6.85 -0.27
C LYS A 25 -4.16 7.49 1.06
N VAL A 26 -3.81 6.85 2.18
CA VAL A 26 -4.12 7.36 3.53
C VAL A 26 -3.43 8.69 3.80
N ILE A 27 -2.14 8.81 3.47
CA ILE A 27 -1.35 10.02 3.77
C ILE A 27 -1.72 11.17 2.84
N TYR A 28 -1.75 10.93 1.53
CA TYR A 28 -1.90 11.99 0.51
C TYR A 28 -3.34 12.22 0.05
N SER A 29 -4.31 11.38 0.47
CA SER A 29 -5.73 11.47 0.07
C SER A 29 -5.94 11.45 -1.44
N ARG A 30 -5.04 10.81 -2.17
CA ARG A 30 -5.04 10.78 -3.63
C ARG A 30 -4.80 9.38 -4.15
N LYS A 31 -5.44 9.07 -5.28
CA LYS A 31 -5.28 7.82 -6.03
C LYS A 31 -4.87 8.15 -7.46
N VAL A 32 -3.85 7.49 -7.97
CA VAL A 32 -3.42 7.60 -9.37
C VAL A 32 -4.45 6.96 -10.29
N GLN A 33 -4.85 7.66 -11.34
CA GLN A 33 -5.84 7.20 -12.33
C GLN A 33 -5.28 6.05 -13.18
N ASP A 34 -4.11 6.25 -13.78
CA ASP A 34 -3.40 5.23 -14.57
C ASP A 34 -1.94 5.12 -14.10
N LYS A 35 -1.60 3.95 -13.53
CA LYS A 35 -0.26 3.67 -13.00
C LYS A 35 0.82 3.62 -14.08
N LYS A 36 0.50 3.20 -15.30
CA LYS A 36 1.47 3.12 -16.41
C LYS A 36 1.81 4.52 -16.89
N GLN A 37 0.79 5.31 -17.19
CA GLN A 37 0.95 6.70 -17.60
C GLN A 37 1.68 7.52 -16.54
N TRP A 38 1.34 7.33 -15.26
CA TRP A 38 2.01 7.94 -14.11
C TRP A 38 3.49 7.60 -14.05
N ALA A 39 3.83 6.31 -14.20
CA ALA A 39 5.22 5.86 -14.18
C ALA A 39 6.04 6.39 -15.37
N GLU A 40 5.44 6.50 -16.53
CA GLU A 40 6.08 7.09 -17.74
C GLU A 40 6.29 8.59 -17.58
N LEU A 41 5.26 9.32 -17.12
CA LEU A 41 5.29 10.77 -16.94
C LEU A 41 6.45 11.22 -16.02
N PHE A 42 6.70 10.48 -14.97
CA PHE A 42 7.75 10.80 -13.99
C PHE A 42 9.00 9.93 -14.10
N ASN A 43 9.15 9.15 -15.20
CA ASN A 43 10.27 8.20 -15.38
C ASN A 43 10.51 7.33 -14.13
N ILE A 44 9.44 6.75 -13.58
CA ILE A 44 9.53 5.87 -12.42
C ILE A 44 9.99 4.49 -12.86
N GLY A 45 10.94 3.91 -12.15
CA GLY A 45 11.43 2.55 -12.38
C GLY A 45 12.92 2.47 -12.65
N ILE A 46 13.36 1.28 -13.05
CA ILE A 46 14.75 0.94 -13.33
C ILE A 46 14.96 0.86 -14.84
N ASP A 47 16.03 1.44 -15.32
CA ASP A 47 16.48 1.28 -16.69
C ASP A 47 16.96 -0.16 -16.91
N LYS A 48 16.39 -0.85 -17.90
CA LYS A 48 16.68 -2.26 -18.17
C LYS A 48 18.13 -2.52 -18.55
N ARG A 49 18.78 -1.56 -19.23
CA ARG A 49 20.16 -1.67 -19.72
C ARG A 49 21.17 -1.38 -18.61
N THR A 50 20.99 -0.26 -17.91
CA THR A 50 21.98 0.22 -16.92
C THR A 50 21.73 -0.35 -15.51
N LYS A 51 20.58 -1.00 -15.28
CA LYS A 51 20.13 -1.48 -13.96
C LYS A 51 20.08 -0.38 -12.88
N ARG A 52 20.05 0.88 -13.31
CA ARG A 52 19.98 2.05 -12.43
C ARG A 52 18.59 2.68 -12.47
N PRO A 53 18.19 3.41 -11.42
CA PRO A 53 16.96 4.20 -11.47
C PRO A 53 16.96 5.16 -12.64
N LYS A 54 15.83 5.22 -13.35
CA LYS A 54 15.65 6.18 -14.45
C LYS A 54 15.79 7.61 -13.93
N ARG A 55 16.39 8.48 -14.72
CA ARG A 55 16.51 9.89 -14.39
C ARG A 55 15.15 10.58 -14.46
N ARG A 56 14.76 11.24 -13.38
CA ARG A 56 13.52 12.05 -13.32
C ARG A 56 13.59 13.19 -14.33
N PRO A 57 12.48 13.55 -14.99
CA PRO A 57 12.41 14.75 -15.83
C PRO A 57 12.66 15.99 -14.99
N ARG A 58 13.21 17.03 -15.61
CA ARG A 58 13.34 18.34 -14.96
C ARG A 58 12.01 19.06 -15.07
N MET A 59 11.45 19.45 -13.95
CA MET A 59 10.22 20.26 -13.86
C MET A 59 10.22 21.08 -12.58
N THR A 60 9.47 22.16 -12.59
CA THR A 60 9.23 22.98 -11.41
C THR A 60 8.21 22.33 -10.48
N ASP A 61 8.23 22.72 -9.21
CA ASP A 61 7.25 22.21 -8.23
C ASP A 61 5.80 22.56 -8.64
N ARG A 62 5.60 23.72 -9.29
CA ARG A 62 4.29 24.15 -9.80
C ARG A 62 3.80 23.24 -10.93
N GLU A 63 4.65 22.90 -11.87
CA GLU A 63 4.33 21.94 -12.96
C GLU A 63 4.01 20.56 -12.38
N PHE A 64 4.79 20.12 -11.40
CA PHE A 64 4.53 18.87 -10.70
C PHE A 64 3.15 18.86 -10.05
N GLN A 65 2.78 19.91 -9.31
CA GLN A 65 1.45 20.02 -8.68
C GLN A 65 0.31 20.03 -9.70
N ASN A 66 0.48 20.68 -10.84
CA ASN A 66 -0.50 20.66 -11.92
C ASN A 66 -0.70 19.25 -12.48
N LEU A 67 0.39 18.51 -12.68
CA LEU A 67 0.34 17.12 -13.13
C LEU A 67 -0.28 16.19 -12.07
N VAL A 68 0.06 16.37 -10.79
CA VAL A 68 -0.58 15.66 -9.68
C VAL A 68 -2.09 15.87 -9.71
N SER A 69 -2.54 17.11 -9.81
CA SER A 69 -3.97 17.42 -9.85
C SER A 69 -4.68 16.85 -11.08
N LYS A 70 -3.99 16.75 -12.21
CA LYS A 70 -4.55 16.23 -13.48
C LYS A 70 -4.64 14.71 -13.52
N TYR A 71 -3.66 13.99 -12.95
CA TYR A 71 -3.52 12.53 -13.09
C TYR A 71 -3.84 11.76 -11.81
N THR A 72 -4.34 12.45 -10.76
CA THR A 72 -4.80 11.78 -9.55
C THR A 72 -6.20 12.25 -9.15
N ASP A 73 -6.99 11.32 -8.63
CA ASP A 73 -8.31 11.60 -8.07
C ASP A 73 -8.21 11.78 -6.55
N THR A 74 -9.06 12.63 -6.02
CA THR A 74 -9.27 12.73 -4.57
C THR A 74 -10.04 11.50 -4.09
N ILE A 75 -9.68 10.96 -2.95
CA ILE A 75 -10.35 9.81 -2.34
C ILE A 75 -11.36 10.31 -1.32
N TYR A 76 -12.51 9.65 -1.29
CA TYR A 76 -13.59 9.91 -0.34
C TYR A 76 -13.72 8.77 0.67
N LYS A 77 -14.22 9.09 1.87
CA LYS A 77 -14.51 8.09 2.88
C LYS A 77 -15.60 7.15 2.39
N THR A 78 -15.50 5.89 2.76
CA THR A 78 -16.51 4.91 2.40
C THR A 78 -17.28 4.44 3.62
N VAL A 79 -18.54 4.10 3.40
CA VAL A 79 -19.39 3.41 4.36
C VAL A 79 -19.75 2.05 3.82
N ALA A 80 -19.54 1.02 4.63
CA ALA A 80 -19.89 -0.34 4.26
C ALA A 80 -21.38 -0.58 4.45
N SER A 81 -22.05 -1.04 3.41
CA SER A 81 -23.43 -1.49 3.44
C SER A 81 -23.52 -2.96 3.06
N LYS A 82 -24.51 -3.68 3.60
CA LYS A 82 -24.75 -5.05 3.20
C LYS A 82 -25.16 -5.09 1.72
N CYS A 83 -24.57 -6.00 0.98
CA CYS A 83 -24.96 -6.20 -0.43
C CYS A 83 -26.35 -6.79 -0.50
N GLU A 84 -27.31 -6.05 -1.02
CA GLU A 84 -28.70 -6.47 -1.19
C GLU A 84 -28.84 -7.70 -2.08
N ASN A 85 -27.99 -7.84 -3.10
CA ASN A 85 -28.06 -8.95 -4.06
C ASN A 85 -27.73 -10.32 -3.44
N CYS A 86 -26.92 -10.37 -2.40
CA CYS A 86 -26.55 -11.61 -1.70
C CYS A 86 -26.87 -11.55 -0.20
N ASN A 87 -27.56 -10.53 0.28
CA ASN A 87 -27.91 -10.30 1.68
C ASN A 87 -26.72 -10.43 2.64
N GLY A 88 -25.54 -9.98 2.19
CA GLY A 88 -24.30 -10.01 3.00
C GLY A 88 -23.53 -11.33 2.93
N VAL A 89 -24.02 -12.37 2.25
CA VAL A 89 -23.36 -13.69 2.20
C VAL A 89 -22.15 -13.72 1.28
N GLY A 90 -22.06 -12.81 0.29
CA GLY A 90 -21.01 -12.79 -0.73
C GLY A 90 -21.19 -13.80 -1.85
N LEU A 91 -22.09 -14.75 -1.71
CA LEU A 91 -22.35 -15.80 -2.67
C LEU A 91 -23.80 -15.74 -3.17
N VAL A 92 -24.03 -16.09 -4.42
CA VAL A 92 -25.35 -16.18 -5.02
C VAL A 92 -25.49 -17.53 -5.72
N ARG A 93 -26.70 -18.07 -5.68
CA ARG A 93 -27.05 -19.29 -6.41
C ARG A 93 -27.78 -18.88 -7.69
N HIS A 94 -27.19 -19.23 -8.82
CA HIS A 94 -27.84 -19.03 -10.11
C HIS A 94 -28.81 -20.15 -10.40
N THR A 95 -29.81 -19.85 -11.20
CA THR A 95 -30.78 -20.83 -11.71
C THR A 95 -30.48 -21.15 -13.18
N LYS A 96 -30.72 -22.37 -13.58
CA LYS A 96 -30.63 -22.81 -14.98
C LYS A 96 -31.82 -22.25 -15.76
N VAL A 97 -31.79 -22.41 -17.08
CA VAL A 97 -32.89 -22.00 -17.98
C VAL A 97 -34.21 -22.72 -17.66
N ASP A 98 -34.13 -23.92 -17.12
CA ASP A 98 -35.25 -24.75 -16.67
C ASP A 98 -35.78 -24.36 -15.26
N GLY A 99 -35.25 -23.33 -14.65
CA GLY A 99 -35.63 -22.85 -13.31
C GLY A 99 -35.00 -23.61 -12.16
N THR A 100 -34.23 -24.68 -12.41
CA THR A 100 -33.56 -25.42 -11.34
C THR A 100 -32.30 -24.68 -10.85
N PRO A 101 -32.05 -24.63 -9.53
CA PRO A 101 -30.83 -23.98 -9.00
C PRO A 101 -29.58 -24.82 -9.25
N PHE A 102 -28.48 -24.17 -9.58
CA PHE A 102 -27.18 -24.85 -9.62
C PHE A 102 -26.77 -25.37 -8.24
N LYS A 103 -26.07 -26.52 -8.20
CA LYS A 103 -25.55 -27.08 -6.95
C LYS A 103 -24.50 -26.17 -6.30
N ASN A 104 -23.66 -25.53 -7.10
CA ASN A 104 -22.57 -24.68 -6.62
C ASN A 104 -23.03 -23.21 -6.55
N MET A 105 -22.60 -22.53 -5.48
CA MET A 105 -22.72 -21.10 -5.36
C MET A 105 -21.57 -20.40 -6.09
N SER A 106 -21.83 -19.27 -6.70
CA SER A 106 -20.83 -18.40 -7.32
C SER A 106 -20.67 -17.09 -6.54
N LYS A 107 -19.54 -16.43 -6.72
CA LYS A 107 -19.32 -15.10 -6.10
C LYS A 107 -20.38 -14.13 -6.59
N CYS A 108 -20.93 -13.36 -5.68
CA CYS A 108 -21.92 -12.33 -6.02
C CYS A 108 -21.30 -11.31 -6.98
N PRO A 109 -21.89 -11.03 -8.15
CA PRO A 109 -21.33 -10.11 -9.14
C PRO A 109 -21.28 -8.66 -8.64
N LYS A 110 -22.23 -8.25 -7.78
CA LYS A 110 -22.26 -6.88 -7.23
C LYS A 110 -21.16 -6.62 -6.22
N CYS A 111 -20.96 -7.50 -5.23
CA CYS A 111 -19.96 -7.34 -4.19
C CYS A 111 -18.69 -8.18 -4.42
N LYS A 112 -18.57 -8.86 -5.56
CA LYS A 112 -17.42 -9.72 -5.94
C LYS A 112 -17.03 -10.78 -4.90
N GLY A 113 -17.99 -11.18 -4.07
CA GLY A 113 -17.81 -12.19 -3.03
C GLY A 113 -17.57 -11.63 -1.62
N GLU A 114 -17.48 -10.32 -1.44
CA GLU A 114 -17.21 -9.72 -0.11
C GLU A 114 -18.44 -9.61 0.80
N GLY A 115 -19.63 -9.73 0.26
CA GLY A 115 -20.89 -9.59 1.01
C GLY A 115 -21.27 -8.13 1.34
N MET A 116 -20.34 -7.20 1.18
CA MET A 116 -20.48 -5.78 1.49
C MET A 116 -20.25 -4.93 0.25
N LEU A 117 -20.90 -3.78 0.19
CA LEU A 117 -20.65 -2.73 -0.79
C LEU A 117 -20.08 -1.51 -0.04
N PHE A 118 -19.04 -0.91 -0.61
CA PHE A 118 -18.42 0.29 -0.05
C PHE A 118 -18.90 1.49 -0.88
N LEU A 119 -19.75 2.31 -0.27
CA LEU A 119 -20.29 3.50 -0.91
C LEU A 119 -19.46 4.71 -0.50
N GLU A 120 -19.02 5.50 -1.48
CA GLU A 120 -18.30 6.74 -1.24
C GLU A 120 -19.23 7.81 -0.66
N THR A 121 -18.75 8.53 0.35
CA THR A 121 -19.41 9.69 0.96
C THR A 121 -18.87 10.97 0.37
N GLU A 122 -19.43 12.11 0.71
CA GLU A 122 -18.92 13.43 0.31
C GLU A 122 -17.66 13.85 1.11
N ALA A 123 -17.37 13.18 2.23
CA ALA A 123 -16.24 13.51 3.08
C ALA A 123 -14.92 12.98 2.49
N LYS A 124 -13.93 13.86 2.33
CA LYS A 124 -12.58 13.48 1.88
C LYS A 124 -11.96 12.48 2.83
N ALA A 125 -11.32 11.46 2.26
CA ALA A 125 -10.59 10.45 3.01
C ALA A 125 -9.11 10.80 3.14
N GLY A 126 -8.45 10.24 4.17
CA GLY A 126 -7.02 10.41 4.41
C GLY A 126 -6.66 11.73 5.07
N PHE A 127 -5.35 11.98 5.18
CA PHE A 127 -4.83 13.15 5.89
C PHE A 127 -4.60 14.38 5.00
N GLY A 128 -4.63 14.22 3.66
CA GLY A 128 -4.46 15.33 2.72
C GLY A 128 -3.07 15.93 2.69
N TRP A 129 -2.03 15.17 3.07
CA TRP A 129 -0.65 15.64 2.93
C TRP A 129 -0.32 15.91 1.47
N SER A 130 0.34 17.03 1.17
CA SER A 130 0.67 17.43 -0.20
C SER A 130 2.10 17.01 -0.55
N PRO A 131 2.30 16.25 -1.65
CA PRO A 131 3.64 15.96 -2.14
C PRO A 131 4.28 17.27 -2.62
N ARG A 132 5.57 17.47 -2.37
CA ARG A 132 6.23 18.76 -2.65
C ARG A 132 6.95 18.77 -4.00
N THR A 133 7.67 17.70 -4.29
CA THR A 133 8.56 17.63 -5.44
C THR A 133 8.31 16.39 -6.29
N ILE A 134 8.82 16.38 -7.51
CA ILE A 134 8.77 15.21 -8.40
C ILE A 134 9.39 13.95 -7.75
N HIS A 135 10.30 14.13 -6.80
CA HIS A 135 10.93 12.99 -6.11
C HIS A 135 9.98 12.27 -5.16
N ASP A 136 8.85 12.89 -4.82
CA ASP A 136 7.81 12.28 -3.98
C ASP A 136 6.91 11.33 -4.78
N ALA A 137 6.92 11.39 -6.12
CA ALA A 137 6.19 10.44 -6.96
C ALA A 137 6.81 9.04 -6.88
N ALA A 138 5.96 8.01 -6.69
CA ALA A 138 6.34 6.60 -6.64
C ALA A 138 5.41 5.76 -7.52
N GLN A 139 5.75 4.49 -7.74
CA GLN A 139 4.93 3.59 -8.54
C GLN A 139 3.56 3.38 -7.87
N GLY A 140 2.50 3.81 -8.55
CA GLY A 140 1.13 3.70 -8.06
C GLY A 140 0.70 4.76 -7.06
N GLY A 141 1.50 5.83 -6.85
CA GLY A 141 1.15 6.91 -5.92
C GLY A 141 2.33 7.77 -5.52
N PHE A 142 2.48 7.99 -4.24
CA PHE A 142 3.54 8.80 -3.64
C PHE A 142 4.40 7.97 -2.69
N LYS A 143 5.61 8.44 -2.42
CA LYS A 143 6.55 7.75 -1.54
C LYS A 143 6.04 7.66 -0.11
N THR A 144 6.24 6.48 0.46
CA THR A 144 5.95 6.15 1.86
C THR A 144 7.11 5.37 2.48
N ASP A 145 8.34 5.58 1.96
CA ASP A 145 9.55 5.00 2.53
C ASP A 145 9.90 5.63 3.89
N LYS A 146 10.75 4.97 4.64
CA LYS A 146 11.12 5.36 6.01
C LYS A 146 11.60 6.82 6.07
N ASP A 147 12.42 7.25 5.10
CA ASP A 147 12.97 8.61 5.07
C ASP A 147 11.89 9.65 4.81
N THR A 148 10.92 9.32 3.93
CA THR A 148 9.77 10.19 3.66
C THR A 148 8.84 10.27 4.87
N LEU A 149 8.55 9.14 5.52
CA LEU A 149 7.73 9.12 6.73
C LEU A 149 8.38 9.90 7.87
N GLN A 150 9.70 9.81 8.05
CA GLN A 150 10.42 10.64 9.03
C GLN A 150 10.30 12.13 8.74
N LYS A 151 10.46 12.53 7.46
CA LYS A 151 10.26 13.94 7.07
C LYS A 151 8.83 14.42 7.34
N ILE A 152 7.84 13.58 7.04
CA ILE A 152 6.44 13.90 7.33
C ILE A 152 6.24 14.05 8.85
N SER A 153 6.77 13.14 9.67
CA SER A 153 6.63 13.18 11.13
C SER A 153 7.20 14.46 11.75
N VAL A 154 8.28 15.03 11.17
CA VAL A 154 8.89 16.28 11.65
C VAL A 154 7.97 17.49 11.42
N PHE A 155 7.23 17.50 10.30
CA PHE A 155 6.39 18.65 9.90
C PHE A 155 4.90 18.44 10.16
N ALA A 156 4.49 17.19 10.46
CA ALA A 156 3.11 16.84 10.73
C ALA A 156 2.75 17.16 12.19
N GLU A 157 1.49 17.51 12.40
CA GLU A 157 0.90 17.74 13.70
C GLU A 157 -0.33 16.85 13.92
N GLY A 158 -0.75 16.72 15.17
CA GLY A 158 -1.98 16.03 15.55
C GLY A 158 -2.02 14.55 15.13
N THR A 159 -3.15 14.13 14.60
CA THR A 159 -3.42 12.73 14.23
C THR A 159 -2.55 12.18 13.12
N LEU A 160 -2.10 13.02 12.17
CA LEU A 160 -1.17 12.60 11.12
C LEU A 160 0.18 12.19 11.70
N LYS A 161 0.74 13.01 12.60
CA LYS A 161 2.00 12.68 13.28
C LYS A 161 1.88 11.37 14.04
N GLU A 162 0.84 11.23 14.84
CA GLU A 162 0.57 10.01 15.60
C GLU A 162 0.44 8.78 14.72
N PHE A 163 -0.21 8.90 13.55
CA PHE A 163 -0.33 7.84 12.57
C PHE A 163 1.04 7.45 11.98
N VAL A 164 1.81 8.43 11.50
CA VAL A 164 3.12 8.20 10.86
C VAL A 164 4.11 7.56 11.84
N ASP A 165 4.17 8.04 13.09
CA ASP A 165 5.03 7.47 14.13
C ASP A 165 4.61 6.03 14.46
N SER A 166 3.30 5.76 14.52
CA SER A 166 2.77 4.42 14.77
C SER A 166 3.06 3.46 13.62
N ILE A 167 2.95 3.89 12.36
CA ILE A 167 3.28 3.08 11.18
C ILE A 167 4.79 2.78 11.11
N THR A 168 5.63 3.77 11.38
CA THR A 168 7.08 3.57 11.41
C THR A 168 7.48 2.54 12.45
N ARG A 169 6.87 2.61 13.64
CA ARG A 169 7.07 1.62 14.71
C ARG A 169 6.52 0.24 14.34
N TYR A 170 5.34 0.18 13.73
CA TYR A 170 4.75 -1.07 13.25
C TYR A 170 5.66 -1.78 12.24
N SER A 171 6.13 -1.06 11.23
CA SER A 171 7.04 -1.63 10.20
C SER A 171 8.36 -2.14 10.80
N ALA A 172 8.90 -1.45 11.80
CA ALA A 172 10.09 -1.91 12.51
C ALA A 172 9.83 -3.23 13.25
N VAL A 173 8.72 -3.30 14.01
CA VAL A 173 8.34 -4.52 14.74
C VAL A 173 8.05 -5.68 13.79
N GLU A 174 7.34 -5.42 12.69
CA GLU A 174 7.07 -6.42 11.65
C GLU A 174 8.36 -6.99 11.05
N THR A 175 9.35 -6.13 10.78
CA THR A 175 10.67 -6.55 10.30
C THR A 175 11.40 -7.42 11.35
N TYR A 176 11.37 -7.03 12.62
CA TYR A 176 11.97 -7.84 13.69
C TYR A 176 11.31 -9.21 13.82
N LEU A 177 9.99 -9.28 13.79
CA LEU A 177 9.26 -10.54 13.85
C LEU A 177 9.56 -11.45 12.66
N ASN A 178 9.37 -10.93 11.46
CA ASN A 178 9.41 -11.77 10.25
C ASN A 178 10.83 -12.09 9.80
N THR A 179 11.77 -11.16 9.94
CA THR A 179 13.14 -11.36 9.45
C THR A 179 14.04 -11.95 10.51
N PHE A 180 14.04 -11.40 11.73
CA PHE A 180 14.99 -11.84 12.76
C PHE A 180 14.45 -12.99 13.59
N ILE A 181 13.27 -12.86 14.18
CA ILE A 181 12.76 -13.89 15.11
C ILE A 181 12.39 -15.17 14.34
N THR A 182 11.62 -15.04 13.26
CA THR A 182 11.26 -16.20 12.43
C THR A 182 12.49 -16.79 11.75
N GLY A 183 13.38 -15.95 11.19
CA GLY A 183 14.61 -16.42 10.56
C GLY A 183 15.55 -17.14 11.54
N ILE A 184 15.70 -16.64 12.76
CA ILE A 184 16.48 -17.33 13.81
C ILE A 184 15.82 -18.65 14.15
N LYS A 185 14.51 -18.67 14.39
CA LYS A 185 13.77 -19.88 14.74
C LYS A 185 13.87 -20.95 13.66
N ASP A 186 13.72 -20.59 12.40
CA ASP A 186 13.73 -21.51 11.27
C ASP A 186 15.14 -22.06 10.96
N ASN A 187 16.20 -21.32 11.32
CA ASN A 187 17.59 -21.73 11.10
C ASN A 187 18.28 -22.29 12.35
N THR A 188 17.63 -22.27 13.50
CA THR A 188 18.14 -22.91 14.71
C THR A 188 17.87 -24.41 14.65
N ARG A 189 18.92 -25.23 14.81
CA ARG A 189 18.82 -26.70 14.85
C ARG A 189 18.42 -27.21 16.24
N GLU A 190 18.30 -28.54 16.38
CA GLU A 190 17.98 -29.20 17.67
C GLU A 190 19.00 -28.92 18.77
N ASP A 191 20.24 -28.63 18.40
CA ASP A 191 21.31 -28.22 19.32
C ASP A 191 21.21 -26.76 19.81
N SER A 192 20.15 -26.02 19.39
CA SER A 192 19.95 -24.60 19.68
C SER A 192 21.06 -23.68 19.15
N ILE A 193 21.83 -24.13 18.16
CA ILE A 193 22.91 -23.38 17.53
C ILE A 193 22.52 -22.93 16.12
N LEU A 194 22.92 -21.72 15.74
CA LEU A 194 22.83 -21.21 14.38
C LEU A 194 24.11 -21.58 13.61
N HIS A 195 23.93 -22.20 12.45
CA HIS A 195 25.03 -22.61 11.56
C HIS A 195 25.02 -21.77 10.28
N PRO A 196 25.61 -20.55 10.26
CA PRO A 196 25.61 -19.70 9.09
C PRO A 196 26.55 -20.25 8.01
N SER A 197 26.13 -20.10 6.75
CA SER A 197 27.00 -20.34 5.59
C SER A 197 27.67 -19.04 5.17
N PHE A 198 28.99 -19.06 4.99
CA PHE A 198 29.74 -17.91 4.53
C PHE A 198 30.12 -18.04 3.06
N ASN A 199 29.72 -17.09 2.26
CA ASN A 199 29.98 -17.02 0.82
C ASN A 199 31.03 -15.94 0.55
N GLN A 200 32.19 -16.34 0.00
CA GLN A 200 33.31 -15.42 -0.26
C GLN A 200 33.23 -14.73 -1.63
N HIS A 201 32.50 -15.32 -2.60
CA HIS A 201 32.52 -14.89 -3.99
C HIS A 201 31.30 -14.08 -4.46
N ILE A 202 30.34 -13.81 -3.59
CA ILE A 202 29.07 -13.17 -3.99
C ILE A 202 29.16 -11.65 -4.04
N THR A 203 30.00 -11.04 -3.21
CA THR A 203 30.09 -9.58 -3.11
C THR A 203 31.23 -9.03 -3.94
N THR A 204 30.94 -8.05 -4.81
CA THR A 204 31.96 -7.36 -5.64
C THR A 204 32.97 -6.55 -4.81
N THR A 205 32.66 -6.30 -3.54
CA THR A 205 33.52 -5.55 -2.59
C THR A 205 34.45 -6.43 -1.76
N GLY A 206 34.46 -7.76 -1.99
CA GLY A 206 35.28 -8.69 -1.22
C GLY A 206 34.81 -8.93 0.22
N ARG A 207 33.60 -8.46 0.61
CA ARG A 207 33.01 -8.75 1.91
C ARG A 207 32.47 -10.18 1.95
N LEU A 208 32.56 -10.83 3.10
CA LEU A 208 31.86 -12.09 3.33
C LEU A 208 30.34 -11.83 3.33
N SER A 209 29.61 -12.66 2.64
CA SER A 209 28.14 -12.73 2.71
C SER A 209 27.76 -13.97 3.51
N SER A 210 26.90 -13.83 4.51
CA SER A 210 26.32 -14.93 5.27
C SER A 210 24.88 -15.18 4.87
N SER A 211 24.47 -16.42 4.80
CA SER A 211 23.09 -16.86 4.59
C SER A 211 22.70 -17.87 5.66
#